data_79b7153ca604df7758d7ec64d04044d7
#
_entry.id   79b7153ca604df7758d7ec64d04044d7
#
_cell.length_a   1.000
_cell.length_b   1.000
_cell.length_c   1.000
_cell.angle_alpha   90.00
_cell.angle_beta   90.00
_cell.angle_gamma   90.00
#
_symmetry.space_group_name_H-M   'P 1'
#
loop_
_entity.id
_entity.type
_entity.pdbx_description
1 polymer ?
#
loop_
_entity_poly.entity_id
_entity_poly.type
_entity_poly.pdbx_seq_one_letter_code
_entity_poly.pdbx_strand_id
1 'polypeptide(L)'
;MAFSYTEKKRVRRSFEKISSVMDLPNLLATQLESYEHFLQRKADPLKRNNQGLELVINSIFPIESHNGLARMECTSYELGEPIYDERECKLKGITYEASLHINCDLFFIDKETEKLKEGKSQKVYLGTVPLMTCLLYTSPSPRD
;
A
#
# COMPACT_ATOMS: atom_id res chain seq x y z
N MET A 1 19.38 36.52 -22.72
CA MET A 1 20.49 35.53 -22.72
C MET A 1 21.80 36.25 -22.42
N ALA A 2 22.53 35.86 -21.42
CA ALA A 2 23.85 36.41 -21.15
C ALA A 2 24.90 35.64 -21.96
N PHE A 3 25.73 36.36 -22.69
CA PHE A 3 26.86 35.79 -23.42
C PHE A 3 28.14 36.14 -22.69
N SER A 4 28.96 35.13 -22.44
CA SER A 4 30.31 35.30 -21.88
C SER A 4 31.34 35.08 -22.97
N TYR A 5 32.26 36.02 -23.10
CA TYR A 5 33.40 35.95 -24.03
C TYR A 5 34.66 35.56 -23.28
N THR A 6 35.36 34.57 -23.78
CA THR A 6 36.71 34.21 -23.27
C THR A 6 37.77 34.78 -24.20
N GLU A 7 39.00 34.92 -23.72
CA GLU A 7 40.15 35.38 -24.51
C GLU A 7 40.38 34.62 -25.82
N LYS A 8 39.88 33.36 -25.88
CA LYS A 8 39.95 32.55 -27.10
C LYS A 8 38.78 32.77 -28.05
N LYS A 9 38.03 33.87 -27.93
CA LYS A 9 36.84 34.23 -28.76
C LYS A 9 35.78 33.17 -28.76
N ARG A 10 35.63 32.35 -27.70
CA ARG A 10 34.56 31.41 -27.57
C ARG A 10 33.34 32.07 -26.96
N VAL A 11 32.22 32.01 -27.64
CA VAL A 11 30.94 32.44 -27.09
C VAL A 11 30.35 31.28 -26.27
N ARG A 12 30.24 31.47 -24.96
CA ARG A 12 29.58 30.50 -24.08
C ARG A 12 28.19 30.99 -23.72
N ARG A 13 27.21 30.12 -23.81
CA ARG A 13 25.89 30.39 -23.26
C ARG A 13 25.83 29.92 -21.82
N SER A 14 25.37 30.80 -20.94
CA SER A 14 25.03 30.42 -19.58
C SER A 14 23.56 29.98 -19.56
N PHE A 15 23.32 28.81 -18.99
CA PHE A 15 21.99 28.27 -18.79
C PHE A 15 21.52 28.37 -17.33
N GLU A 16 22.28 29.09 -16.49
CA GLU A 16 22.07 29.15 -15.04
C GLU A 16 20.75 29.74 -14.59
N LYS A 17 20.08 30.55 -15.41
CA LYS A 17 18.83 31.23 -15.05
C LYS A 17 17.75 31.11 -16.12
N ILE A 18 17.72 29.98 -16.80
CA ILE A 18 16.63 29.68 -17.72
C ILE A 18 15.45 29.22 -16.87
N SER A 19 14.32 29.94 -16.96
CA SER A 19 13.08 29.50 -16.34
C SER A 19 12.73 28.11 -16.84
N SER A 20 12.30 27.24 -15.93
CA SER A 20 11.81 25.92 -16.29
C SER A 20 10.66 26.08 -17.28
N VAL A 21 10.77 25.43 -18.42
CA VAL A 21 9.72 25.43 -19.45
C VAL A 21 8.61 24.45 -19.07
N MET A 22 8.94 23.46 -18.26
CA MET A 22 8.05 22.38 -17.83
C MET A 22 8.52 21.86 -16.47
N ASP A 23 7.59 21.56 -15.61
CA ASP A 23 7.90 20.89 -14.35
C ASP A 23 8.46 19.49 -14.59
N LEU A 24 9.41 19.09 -13.74
CA LEU A 24 9.97 17.74 -13.81
C LEU A 24 8.87 16.71 -13.50
N PRO A 25 8.59 15.78 -14.42
CA PRO A 25 7.63 14.73 -14.14
C PRO A 25 8.15 13.82 -13.01
N ASN A 26 7.26 13.36 -12.15
CA ASN A 26 7.60 12.36 -11.16
C ASN A 26 7.81 11.00 -11.85
N LEU A 27 9.06 10.60 -12.01
CA LEU A 27 9.42 9.34 -12.70
C LEU A 27 8.95 8.09 -11.95
N LEU A 28 8.65 8.21 -10.67
CA LEU A 28 8.16 7.12 -9.83
C LEU A 28 6.64 7.08 -9.71
N ALA A 29 5.93 8.05 -10.31
CA ALA A 29 4.48 8.17 -10.18
C ALA A 29 3.78 6.87 -10.56
N THR A 30 4.14 6.26 -11.67
CA THR A 30 3.51 5.01 -12.15
C THR A 30 3.62 3.87 -11.14
N GLN A 31 4.76 3.72 -10.49
CA GLN A 31 4.97 2.66 -9.50
C GLN A 31 4.21 2.94 -8.22
N LEU A 32 4.28 4.18 -7.72
CA LEU A 32 3.58 4.61 -6.51
C LEU A 32 2.07 4.51 -6.67
N GLU A 33 1.55 4.98 -7.80
CA GLU A 33 0.12 4.92 -8.12
C GLU A 33 -0.37 3.49 -8.29
N SER A 34 0.40 2.64 -8.98
CA SER A 34 0.08 1.22 -9.15
C SER A 34 0.01 0.50 -7.80
N TYR A 35 0.96 0.77 -6.91
CA TYR A 35 0.97 0.14 -5.59
C TYR A 35 -0.13 0.67 -4.67
N GLU A 36 -0.39 1.98 -4.70
CA GLU A 36 -1.52 2.58 -3.98
C GLU A 36 -2.86 2.02 -4.49
N HIS A 37 -2.96 1.83 -5.81
CA HIS A 37 -4.14 1.22 -6.42
C HIS A 37 -4.31 -0.25 -6.00
N PHE A 38 -3.22 -0.98 -5.84
CA PHE A 38 -3.25 -2.34 -5.32
C PHE A 38 -3.70 -2.39 -3.86
N LEU A 39 -3.13 -1.53 -3.00
CA LEU A 39 -3.43 -1.50 -1.57
C LEU A 39 -4.73 -0.77 -1.24
N GLN A 40 -5.17 0.16 -2.07
CA GLN A 40 -6.34 1.04 -1.86
C GLN A 40 -6.37 1.66 -0.45
N ARG A 41 -5.20 2.08 0.06
CA ARG A 41 -5.04 2.55 1.44
C ARG A 41 -5.89 3.78 1.76
N LYS A 42 -5.98 4.71 0.80
CA LYS A 42 -6.71 5.99 0.95
C LYS A 42 -8.21 5.87 0.71
N ALA A 43 -8.65 4.75 0.14
CA ALA A 43 -10.05 4.54 -0.14
C ALA A 43 -10.82 4.18 1.15
N ASP A 44 -12.05 4.67 1.24
CA ASP A 44 -12.98 4.30 2.31
C ASP A 44 -13.16 2.77 2.31
N PRO A 45 -13.01 2.08 3.45
CA PRO A 45 -13.06 0.61 3.52
C PRO A 45 -14.29 -0.02 2.88
N LEU A 46 -15.42 0.66 2.94
CA LEU A 46 -16.70 0.16 2.38
C LEU A 46 -16.90 0.48 0.89
N LYS A 47 -16.02 1.29 0.31
CA LYS A 47 -16.15 1.76 -1.09
C LYS A 47 -14.98 1.32 -1.97
N ARG A 48 -14.20 0.36 -1.52
CA ARG A 48 -13.08 -0.16 -2.29
C ARG A 48 -13.55 -0.87 -3.55
N ASN A 49 -12.77 -0.72 -4.60
CA ASN A 49 -12.99 -1.46 -5.83
C ASN A 49 -12.52 -2.91 -5.64
N ASN A 50 -13.24 -3.86 -6.24
CA ASN A 50 -12.85 -5.26 -6.21
C ASN A 50 -11.63 -5.54 -7.11
N GLN A 51 -10.47 -4.98 -6.71
CA GLN A 51 -9.19 -5.07 -7.40
C GLN A 51 -8.05 -5.16 -6.38
N GLY A 52 -6.90 -5.67 -6.81
CA GLY A 52 -5.71 -5.75 -5.97
C GLY A 52 -5.92 -6.58 -4.71
N LEU A 53 -5.59 -6.03 -3.55
CA LEU A 53 -5.69 -6.71 -2.26
C LEU A 53 -7.13 -7.07 -1.88
N GLU A 54 -8.10 -6.21 -2.19
CA GLU A 54 -9.54 -6.48 -1.97
C GLU A 54 -10.00 -7.73 -2.74
N LEU A 55 -9.59 -7.85 -4.02
CA LEU A 55 -9.92 -9.02 -4.83
C LEU A 55 -9.33 -10.30 -4.22
N VAL A 56 -8.10 -10.25 -3.72
CA VAL A 56 -7.45 -11.41 -3.09
C VAL A 56 -8.20 -11.83 -1.84
N ILE A 57 -8.54 -10.89 -0.98
CA ILE A 57 -9.32 -11.16 0.24
C ILE A 57 -10.68 -11.76 -0.12
N ASN A 58 -11.40 -11.16 -1.06
CA ASN A 58 -12.71 -11.65 -1.51
C ASN A 58 -12.65 -13.03 -2.19
N SER A 59 -11.51 -13.42 -2.74
CA SER A 59 -11.32 -14.76 -3.30
C SER A 59 -11.12 -15.85 -2.24
N ILE A 60 -10.66 -15.48 -1.06
CA ILE A 60 -10.43 -16.40 0.06
C ILE A 60 -11.68 -16.54 0.93
N PHE A 61 -12.36 -15.42 1.15
CA PHE A 61 -13.60 -15.39 1.95
C PHE A 61 -14.83 -15.51 1.05
N PRO A 62 -15.90 -16.16 1.54
CA PRO A 62 -16.09 -16.72 2.87
C PRO A 62 -15.35 -18.05 3.10
N ILE A 63 -14.91 -18.28 4.34
CA ILE A 63 -14.32 -19.53 4.75
C ILE A 63 -15.37 -20.31 5.53
N GLU A 64 -15.66 -21.53 5.08
CA GLU A 64 -16.64 -22.40 5.72
C GLU A 64 -15.93 -23.54 6.47
N SER A 65 -16.49 -23.88 7.61
CA SER A 65 -16.02 -25.03 8.38
C SER A 65 -16.36 -26.34 7.63
N HIS A 66 -15.51 -27.35 7.74
CA HIS A 66 -15.73 -28.67 7.16
C HIS A 66 -17.11 -29.27 7.50
N ASN A 67 -17.62 -28.96 8.67
CA ASN A 67 -18.92 -29.45 9.13
C ASN A 67 -20.10 -28.55 8.70
N GLY A 68 -19.85 -27.47 8.00
CA GLY A 68 -20.86 -26.47 7.59
C GLY A 68 -21.52 -25.71 8.75
N LEU A 69 -20.95 -25.81 9.99
CA LEU A 69 -21.55 -25.21 11.19
C LEU A 69 -21.06 -23.80 11.48
N ALA A 70 -19.99 -23.37 10.87
CA ALA A 70 -19.44 -22.05 11.05
C ALA A 70 -19.02 -21.48 9.70
N ARG A 71 -19.26 -20.19 9.51
CA ARG A 71 -18.87 -19.43 8.33
C ARG A 71 -18.21 -18.14 8.80
N MET A 72 -17.06 -17.84 8.24
CA MET A 72 -16.33 -16.62 8.50
C MET A 72 -16.32 -15.75 7.26
N GLU A 73 -16.77 -14.52 7.40
CA GLU A 73 -16.79 -13.50 6.35
C GLU A 73 -15.82 -12.38 6.70
N CYS A 74 -15.23 -11.79 5.68
CA CYS A 74 -14.40 -10.59 5.83
C CYS A 74 -15.23 -9.37 5.40
N THR A 75 -15.39 -8.42 6.30
CA THR A 75 -16.15 -7.19 6.03
C THR A 75 -15.27 -6.12 5.40
N SER A 76 -14.04 -5.97 5.90
CA SER A 76 -13.08 -4.97 5.42
C SER A 76 -11.68 -5.29 5.91
N TYR A 77 -10.68 -4.67 5.28
CA TYR A 77 -9.31 -4.68 5.80
C TYR A 77 -8.84 -3.26 6.11
N GLU A 78 -7.89 -3.15 7.01
CA GLU A 78 -7.28 -1.89 7.42
C GLU A 78 -5.77 -2.02 7.44
N LEU A 79 -5.11 -1.03 6.89
CA LEU A 79 -3.66 -0.86 6.99
C LEU A 79 -3.37 0.14 8.11
N GLY A 80 -2.64 -0.31 9.11
CA GLY A 80 -2.17 0.53 10.20
C GLY A 80 -1.11 1.52 9.74
N GLU A 81 -0.66 2.35 10.66
CA GLU A 81 0.49 3.21 10.42
C GLU A 81 1.80 2.45 10.68
N PRO A 82 2.87 2.78 9.97
CA PRO A 82 4.17 2.19 10.21
C PRO A 82 4.67 2.56 11.61
N ILE A 83 5.29 1.61 12.30
CA ILE A 83 5.82 1.80 13.65
C ILE A 83 7.07 2.69 13.65
N TYR A 84 7.87 2.60 12.60
CA TYR A 84 9.11 3.32 12.44
C TYR A 84 9.06 4.21 11.19
N ASP A 85 9.73 5.35 11.25
CA ASP A 85 9.93 6.21 10.10
C ASP A 85 10.92 5.58 9.09
N GLU A 86 10.87 6.01 7.83
CA GLU A 86 11.74 5.52 6.74
C GLU A 86 13.22 5.59 7.10
N ARG A 87 13.63 6.69 7.75
CA ARG A 87 15.02 6.91 8.17
C ARG A 87 15.44 5.95 9.27
N GLU A 88 14.59 5.70 10.22
CA GLU A 88 14.83 4.74 11.30
C GLU A 88 14.92 3.32 10.76
N CYS A 89 14.04 2.94 9.84
CA CYS A 89 14.08 1.64 9.17
C CYS A 89 15.42 1.43 8.46
N LYS A 90 15.89 2.45 7.74
CA LYS A 90 17.19 2.41 7.06
C LYS A 90 18.36 2.28 8.04
N LEU A 91 18.35 3.02 9.14
CA LEU A 91 19.40 2.94 10.16
C LEU A 91 19.41 1.60 10.90
N LYS A 92 18.26 1.03 11.15
CA LYS A 92 18.10 -0.25 11.88
C LYS A 92 18.20 -1.47 10.95
N GLY A 93 18.19 -1.28 9.61
CA GLY A 93 18.18 -2.38 8.64
C GLY A 93 16.89 -3.22 8.66
N ILE A 94 15.76 -2.60 9.00
CA ILE A 94 14.44 -3.24 9.07
C ILE A 94 13.54 -2.74 7.93
N THR A 95 12.55 -3.55 7.58
CA THR A 95 11.58 -3.23 6.53
C THR A 95 10.66 -2.09 6.96
N TYR A 96 10.40 -1.15 6.04
CA TYR A 96 9.36 -0.14 6.23
C TYR A 96 8.01 -0.75 5.88
N GLU A 97 7.21 -1.03 6.88
CA GLU A 97 5.98 -1.82 6.74
C GLU A 97 4.85 -1.30 7.61
N ALA A 98 3.64 -1.59 7.19
CA ALA A 98 2.41 -1.32 7.93
C ALA A 98 1.74 -2.62 8.34
N SER A 99 1.08 -2.62 9.51
CA SER A 99 0.29 -3.73 9.97
C SER A 99 -1.00 -3.87 9.15
N LEU A 100 -1.29 -5.09 8.70
CA LEU A 100 -2.55 -5.42 8.01
C LEU A 100 -3.48 -6.11 9.00
N HIS A 101 -4.65 -5.54 9.17
CA HIS A 101 -5.74 -6.08 9.97
C HIS A 101 -6.95 -6.33 9.07
N ILE A 102 -7.68 -7.37 9.36
CA ILE A 102 -8.97 -7.66 8.74
C ILE A 102 -10.07 -7.67 9.80
N ASN A 103 -11.23 -7.16 9.44
CA ASN A 103 -12.45 -7.25 10.26
C ASN A 103 -13.22 -8.47 9.80
N CYS A 104 -13.29 -9.48 10.65
CA CYS A 104 -13.94 -10.73 10.35
C CYS A 104 -15.20 -10.92 11.21
N ASP A 105 -16.24 -11.41 10.58
CA ASP A 105 -17.48 -11.80 11.21
C ASP A 105 -17.62 -13.32 11.16
N LEU A 106 -17.73 -13.94 12.32
CA LEU A 106 -17.90 -15.37 12.47
C LEU A 106 -19.35 -15.68 12.78
N PHE A 107 -20.00 -16.43 11.91
CA PHE A 107 -21.39 -16.87 12.06
C PHE A 107 -21.44 -18.36 12.36
N PHE A 108 -22.31 -18.73 13.28
CA PHE A 108 -22.62 -20.13 13.54
C PHE A 108 -23.95 -20.48 12.88
N ILE A 109 -23.98 -21.63 12.23
CA ILE A 109 -25.15 -22.15 11.52
C ILE A 109 -25.72 -23.31 12.32
N ASP A 110 -27.01 -23.25 12.65
CA ASP A 110 -27.69 -24.34 13.35
C ASP A 110 -28.17 -25.41 12.34
N LYS A 111 -27.83 -26.66 12.58
CA LYS A 111 -28.16 -27.79 11.69
C LYS A 111 -29.67 -28.04 11.51
N GLU A 112 -30.46 -27.66 12.51
CA GLU A 112 -31.91 -27.98 12.50
C GLU A 112 -32.73 -26.88 11.84
N THR A 113 -32.28 -25.61 11.91
CA THR A 113 -33.08 -24.47 11.45
C THR A 113 -32.44 -23.74 10.27
N GLU A 114 -31.22 -24.08 9.86
CA GLU A 114 -30.40 -23.37 8.85
C GLU A 114 -30.30 -21.85 9.09
N LYS A 115 -30.58 -21.42 10.33
CA LYS A 115 -30.53 -20.01 10.70
C LYS A 115 -29.15 -19.66 11.25
N LEU A 116 -28.69 -18.52 10.82
CA LEU A 116 -27.48 -17.88 11.38
C LEU A 116 -27.76 -17.54 12.85
N LYS A 117 -27.01 -18.15 13.76
CA LYS A 117 -26.91 -17.72 15.15
C LYS A 117 -25.96 -16.53 15.25
N GLU A 118 -26.03 -15.85 16.39
CA GLU A 118 -25.24 -14.65 16.68
C GLU A 118 -23.80 -14.75 16.17
N GLY A 119 -23.46 -13.78 15.32
CA GLY A 119 -22.11 -13.61 14.82
C GLY A 119 -21.21 -12.91 15.84
N LYS A 120 -19.94 -13.24 15.84
CA LYS A 120 -18.93 -12.53 16.60
C LYS A 120 -18.01 -11.78 15.65
N SER A 121 -18.01 -10.45 15.73
CA SER A 121 -17.10 -9.59 14.97
C SER A 121 -15.82 -9.38 15.72
N GLN A 122 -14.70 -9.54 15.04
CA GLN A 122 -13.37 -9.32 15.62
C GLN A 122 -12.41 -8.78 14.59
N LYS A 123 -11.58 -7.81 15.02
CA LYS A 123 -10.43 -7.34 14.25
C LYS A 123 -9.26 -8.29 14.47
N VAL A 124 -8.77 -8.88 13.38
CA VAL A 124 -7.70 -9.88 13.39
C VAL A 124 -6.46 -9.31 12.71
N TYR A 125 -5.32 -9.44 13.37
CA TYR A 125 -4.02 -9.13 12.77
C TYR A 125 -3.63 -10.25 11.80
N LEU A 126 -3.40 -9.89 10.54
CA LEU A 126 -3.05 -10.85 9.50
C LEU A 126 -1.53 -10.92 9.26
N GLY A 127 -0.85 -9.79 9.42
CA GLY A 127 0.58 -9.68 9.17
C GLY A 127 0.98 -8.24 8.88
N THR A 128 2.12 -8.07 8.24
CA THR A 128 2.62 -6.76 7.80
C THR A 128 2.72 -6.71 6.28
N VAL A 129 2.55 -5.51 5.73
CA VAL A 129 2.68 -5.24 4.30
C VAL A 129 3.74 -4.16 4.12
N PRO A 130 4.77 -4.39 3.28
CA PRO A 130 5.77 -3.39 3.01
C PRO A 130 5.15 -2.17 2.33
N LEU A 131 5.59 -0.99 2.71
CA LEU A 131 5.16 0.28 2.12
C LEU A 131 6.20 0.78 1.14
N MET A 132 5.73 1.34 0.03
CA MET A 132 6.61 1.95 -0.96
C MET A 132 7.00 3.35 -0.49
N THR A 133 8.30 3.61 -0.46
CA THR A 133 8.85 4.93 -0.16
C THR A 133 9.00 5.77 -1.42
N CYS A 134 9.39 7.04 -1.29
CA CYS A 134 9.75 7.88 -2.43
C CYS A 134 10.99 7.39 -3.19
N LEU A 135 11.75 6.46 -2.62
CA LEU A 135 12.86 5.77 -3.25
C LEU A 135 12.33 4.53 -3.98
N LEU A 136 13.09 4.05 -4.96
CA LEU A 136 12.72 2.96 -5.87
C LEU A 136 12.40 1.62 -5.15
N TYR A 137 12.69 1.53 -3.86
CA TYR A 137 12.61 0.31 -3.06
C TYR A 137 11.53 0.41 -1.99
N THR A 138 10.76 -0.65 -1.83
CA THR A 138 9.80 -0.80 -0.74
C THR A 138 10.47 -1.00 0.62
N SER A 139 11.73 -1.42 0.61
CA SER A 139 12.49 -1.75 1.81
C SER A 139 13.98 -1.66 1.52
N PRO A 140 14.79 -1.10 2.44
CA PRO A 140 16.23 -1.24 2.34
C PRO A 140 16.57 -2.72 2.61
N SER A 141 16.87 -3.46 1.55
CA SER A 141 17.38 -4.81 1.71
C SER A 141 18.85 -4.75 2.12
N PRO A 142 19.27 -5.52 3.14
CA PRO A 142 20.70 -5.59 3.49
C PRO A 142 21.55 -6.34 2.46
N ARG A 143 20.93 -6.79 1.37
CA ARG A 143 21.58 -7.53 0.28
C ARG A 143 21.76 -6.73 -1.00
N ASP A 144 21.25 -5.50 -1.04
CA ASP A 144 21.39 -4.58 -2.20
C ASP A 144 22.53 -3.60 -2.01
#